data_a3064baefe3cc98b06f44378f29bc79a
#
_entry.id   a3064baefe3cc98b06f44378f29bc79a
#
_cell.length_a   1.000
_cell.length_b   1.000
_cell.length_c   1.000
_cell.angle_alpha   90.00
_cell.angle_beta   90.00
_cell.angle_gamma   90.00
#
_symmetry.space_group_name_H-M   'P 1'
#
loop_
_entity.id
_entity.type
_entity.pdbx_description
1 polymer ?
#
loop_
_entity_poly.entity_id
_entity_poly.type
_entity_poly.pdbx_seq_one_letter_code
_entity_poly.pdbx_strand_id
1 'polypeptide(L)'
;KIGFTHGDVKERLKQLDRTGTPLPFEVYYAATVEIAEKEEKWLHSIFADRRARDSREFFKMNPEYATLALKRVEIQEQKIDSGLTKEQEKEVDEVKKRRSRFHFAQYGIPVGATLTFTRDSNIVAEVVENDKIKIGDKVNSLSSFARELLGYQREPQGTLYFEFEDEILDDRRRRMDGGE
;
A
#
# COMPACT_ATOMS: atom_id res chain seq x y z
N LYS A 1 9.86 -0.11 -3.68
CA LYS A 1 10.76 -0.95 -4.47
C LYS A 1 9.97 -2.05 -5.15
N ILE A 2 10.23 -2.33 -6.42
CA ILE A 2 9.76 -3.50 -7.15
C ILE A 2 10.97 -4.41 -7.34
N GLY A 3 10.83 -5.71 -7.09
CA GLY A 3 11.91 -6.68 -7.19
C GLY A 3 11.42 -8.11 -7.11
N PHE A 4 12.26 -9.06 -7.49
CA PHE A 4 11.94 -10.48 -7.44
C PHE A 4 12.94 -11.30 -6.60
N THR A 5 12.57 -12.52 -6.32
CA THR A 5 13.45 -13.57 -5.77
C THR A 5 13.01 -14.93 -6.27
N HIS A 6 13.96 -15.85 -6.44
CA HIS A 6 13.67 -17.28 -6.67
C HIS A 6 13.55 -18.07 -5.35
N GLY A 7 13.89 -17.44 -4.23
CA GLY A 7 13.82 -18.02 -2.90
C GLY A 7 12.72 -17.41 -2.04
N ASP A 8 12.84 -17.61 -0.74
CA ASP A 8 11.92 -17.05 0.25
C ASP A 8 11.97 -15.52 0.30
N VAL A 9 10.80 -14.88 0.32
CA VAL A 9 10.68 -13.41 0.33
C VAL A 9 11.20 -12.82 1.64
N LYS A 10 11.03 -13.48 2.77
CA LYS A 10 11.54 -13.01 4.07
C LYS A 10 13.06 -12.99 4.11
N GLU A 11 13.70 -14.00 3.52
CA GLU A 11 15.16 -14.02 3.39
C GLU A 11 15.64 -12.89 2.46
N ARG A 12 14.91 -12.62 1.38
CA ARG A 12 15.21 -11.49 0.49
C ARG A 12 15.10 -10.15 1.20
N LEU A 13 14.10 -9.96 2.05
CA LEU A 13 13.95 -8.75 2.87
C LEU A 13 15.13 -8.55 3.81
N LYS A 14 15.55 -9.60 4.53
CA LYS A 14 16.74 -9.53 5.40
C LYS A 14 18.00 -9.12 4.64
N GLN A 15 18.15 -9.57 3.37
CA GLN A 15 19.26 -9.15 2.52
C GLN A 15 19.18 -7.68 2.11
N LEU A 16 17.98 -7.15 1.92
CA LEU A 16 17.75 -5.76 1.54
C LEU A 16 17.91 -4.79 2.72
N ASP A 17 17.61 -5.21 3.93
CA ASP A 17 17.75 -4.44 5.18
C ASP A 17 19.20 -4.22 5.64
N ARG A 18 20.17 -4.66 4.84
CA ARG A 18 21.58 -4.43 5.12
C ARG A 18 21.97 -2.98 4.85
N THR A 19 22.32 -2.25 5.91
CA THR A 19 23.03 -0.96 5.93
C THR A 19 22.61 0.11 4.93
N GLY A 20 21.98 1.17 5.42
CA GLY A 20 21.73 2.40 4.68
C GLY A 20 20.27 2.71 4.38
N THR A 21 19.32 1.89 4.82
CA THR A 21 17.90 2.24 4.81
C THR A 21 17.50 2.78 6.19
N PRO A 22 16.90 3.97 6.27
CA PRO A 22 16.50 4.56 7.55
C PRO A 22 15.35 3.81 8.26
N LEU A 23 14.63 2.97 7.53
CA LEU A 23 13.56 2.10 8.02
C LEU A 23 13.59 0.76 7.29
N PRO A 24 13.19 -0.35 7.94
CA PRO A 24 13.10 -1.64 7.32
C PRO A 24 12.04 -1.67 6.20
N PHE A 25 12.23 -2.56 5.23
CA PHE A 25 11.26 -2.77 4.16
C PHE A 25 10.02 -3.51 4.66
N GLU A 26 8.84 -2.98 4.40
CA GLU A 26 7.57 -3.69 4.55
C GLU A 26 7.16 -4.31 3.21
N VAL A 27 6.68 -5.55 3.23
CA VAL A 27 6.05 -6.16 2.06
C VAL A 27 4.65 -5.57 1.90
N TYR A 28 4.45 -4.86 0.82
CA TYR A 28 3.12 -4.37 0.46
C TYR A 28 2.31 -5.45 -0.27
N TYR A 29 2.96 -6.14 -1.20
CA TYR A 29 2.39 -7.21 -1.98
C TYR A 29 3.47 -8.19 -2.46
N ALA A 30 3.15 -9.47 -2.49
CA ALA A 30 4.00 -10.50 -3.07
C ALA A 30 3.14 -11.56 -3.76
N ALA A 31 3.59 -12.03 -4.90
CA ALA A 31 2.91 -13.06 -5.68
C ALA A 31 3.89 -13.99 -6.36
N THR A 32 3.49 -15.23 -6.54
CA THR A 32 4.16 -16.19 -7.43
C THR A 32 3.72 -15.91 -8.87
N VAL A 33 4.68 -15.82 -9.76
CA VAL A 33 4.47 -15.63 -11.20
C VAL A 33 5.26 -16.69 -11.98
N GLU A 34 4.97 -16.88 -13.27
CA GLU A 34 5.64 -17.89 -14.09
C GLU A 34 7.12 -17.58 -14.30
N ILE A 35 7.47 -16.34 -14.68
CA ILE A 35 8.84 -15.91 -14.94
C ILE A 35 9.09 -14.56 -14.23
N ALA A 36 9.57 -14.64 -12.98
CA ALA A 36 9.68 -13.47 -12.10
C ALA A 36 10.58 -12.35 -12.65
N GLU A 37 11.70 -12.70 -13.30
CA GLU A 37 12.59 -11.71 -13.94
C GLU A 37 11.93 -10.94 -15.07
N LYS A 38 11.07 -11.62 -15.84
CA LYS A 38 10.35 -11.02 -16.96
C LYS A 38 9.31 -10.02 -16.43
N GLU A 39 8.58 -10.41 -15.40
CA GLU A 39 7.53 -9.58 -14.82
C GLU A 39 8.13 -8.38 -14.07
N GLU A 40 9.27 -8.53 -13.41
CA GLU A 40 10.00 -7.39 -12.84
C GLU A 40 10.41 -6.37 -13.92
N LYS A 41 11.05 -6.84 -15.00
CA LYS A 41 11.47 -5.97 -16.12
C LYS A 41 10.27 -5.26 -16.76
N TRP A 42 9.17 -5.98 -16.93
CA TRP A 42 7.92 -5.41 -17.47
C TRP A 42 7.37 -4.32 -16.55
N LEU A 43 7.24 -4.57 -15.23
CA LEU A 43 6.80 -3.56 -14.26
C LEU A 43 7.75 -2.37 -14.23
N HIS A 44 9.06 -2.58 -14.30
CA HIS A 44 10.05 -1.51 -14.37
C HIS A 44 9.90 -0.65 -15.64
N SER A 45 9.49 -1.24 -16.77
CA SER A 45 9.25 -0.50 -18.01
C SER A 45 7.95 0.30 -17.95
N ILE A 46 6.87 -0.25 -17.38
CA ILE A 46 5.59 0.46 -17.23
C ILE A 46 5.75 1.69 -16.34
N PHE A 47 6.50 1.59 -15.26
CA PHE A 47 6.68 2.65 -14.28
C PHE A 47 8.01 3.39 -14.39
N ALA A 48 8.62 3.39 -15.58
CA ALA A 48 9.94 4.00 -15.79
C ALA A 48 9.96 5.49 -15.44
N ASP A 49 8.90 6.22 -15.78
CA ASP A 49 8.71 7.65 -15.47
C ASP A 49 8.54 7.95 -13.96
N ARG A 50 8.23 6.94 -13.17
CA ARG A 50 8.07 7.04 -11.71
C ARG A 50 9.31 6.60 -10.95
N ARG A 51 10.38 6.22 -11.62
CA ARG A 51 11.61 5.76 -11.01
C ARG A 51 12.29 6.90 -10.23
N ALA A 52 12.65 6.66 -8.98
CA ALA A 52 13.27 7.67 -8.12
C ALA A 52 14.70 8.03 -8.57
N ARG A 53 15.42 7.06 -9.15
CA ARG A 53 16.74 7.20 -9.79
C ARG A 53 16.91 6.07 -10.79
N ASP A 54 17.47 6.36 -11.97
CA ASP A 54 17.59 5.40 -13.08
C ASP A 54 18.36 4.12 -12.71
N SER A 55 19.37 4.24 -11.84
CA SER A 55 20.19 3.10 -11.39
C SER A 55 19.61 2.32 -10.21
N ARG A 56 18.39 2.64 -9.74
CA ARG A 56 17.78 2.04 -8.56
C ARG A 56 16.37 1.53 -8.86
N GLU A 57 15.96 0.49 -8.15
CA GLU A 57 14.65 -0.17 -8.28
C GLU A 57 13.59 0.45 -7.33
N PHE A 58 13.75 1.75 -7.04
CA PHE A 58 12.82 2.52 -6.21
C PHE A 58 11.95 3.41 -7.09
N PHE A 59 10.65 3.43 -6.77
CA PHE A 59 9.64 4.16 -7.52
C PHE A 59 8.90 5.12 -6.58
N LYS A 60 8.68 6.36 -7.02
CA LYS A 60 7.85 7.36 -6.34
C LYS A 60 6.41 7.22 -6.83
N MET A 61 5.70 6.22 -6.35
CA MET A 61 4.31 5.97 -6.70
C MET A 61 3.59 5.23 -5.60
N ASN A 62 2.27 5.21 -5.68
CA ASN A 62 1.47 4.33 -4.86
C ASN A 62 1.75 2.87 -5.24
N PRO A 63 2.13 2.01 -4.28
CA PRO A 63 2.42 0.60 -4.56
C PRO A 63 1.21 -0.18 -5.10
N GLU A 64 -0.02 0.31 -4.89
CA GLU A 64 -1.23 -0.33 -5.40
C GLU A 64 -1.23 -0.43 -6.92
N TYR A 65 -0.68 0.55 -7.64
CA TYR A 65 -0.57 0.46 -9.10
C TYR A 65 0.28 -0.73 -9.57
N ALA A 66 1.39 -1.00 -8.88
CA ALA A 66 2.20 -2.17 -9.17
C ALA A 66 1.47 -3.47 -8.80
N THR A 67 0.70 -3.47 -7.70
CA THR A 67 -0.13 -4.61 -7.30
C THR A 67 -1.19 -4.92 -8.34
N LEU A 68 -1.95 -3.93 -8.81
CA LEU A 68 -2.98 -4.10 -9.83
C LEU A 68 -2.40 -4.65 -11.15
N ALA A 69 -1.22 -4.17 -11.54
CA ALA A 69 -0.52 -4.70 -12.70
C ALA A 69 -0.09 -6.15 -12.50
N LEU A 70 0.49 -6.47 -11.32
CA LEU A 70 0.99 -7.81 -11.00
C LEU A 70 -0.14 -8.85 -10.89
N LYS A 71 -1.31 -8.47 -10.40
CA LYS A 71 -2.51 -9.32 -10.33
C LYS A 71 -2.95 -9.91 -11.68
N ARG A 72 -2.55 -9.31 -12.79
CA ARG A 72 -2.87 -9.82 -14.13
C ARG A 72 -2.04 -11.04 -14.53
N VAL A 73 -0.90 -11.22 -13.92
CA VAL A 73 0.10 -12.26 -14.25
C VAL A 73 0.41 -13.18 -13.07
N GLU A 74 -0.20 -12.94 -11.92
CA GLU A 74 -0.01 -13.76 -10.74
C GLU A 74 -0.62 -15.15 -10.90
N ILE A 75 0.08 -16.15 -10.42
CA ILE A 75 -0.44 -17.51 -10.25
C ILE A 75 -1.08 -17.63 -8.87
N GLN A 76 -0.44 -17.05 -7.84
CA GLN A 76 -0.89 -17.12 -6.45
C GLN A 76 -0.34 -15.94 -5.66
N GLU A 77 -1.20 -15.28 -4.89
CA GLU A 77 -0.79 -14.30 -3.89
C GLU A 77 -0.03 -14.98 -2.75
N GLN A 78 1.12 -14.44 -2.39
CA GLN A 78 1.89 -14.84 -1.22
C GLN A 78 1.53 -13.94 -0.04
N LYS A 79 0.72 -14.46 0.89
CA LYS A 79 0.41 -13.75 2.13
C LYS A 79 1.63 -13.75 3.04
N ILE A 80 2.37 -12.66 3.04
CA ILE A 80 3.55 -12.48 3.87
C ILE A 80 3.14 -11.49 4.97
N ASP A 81 3.18 -11.96 6.20
CA ASP A 81 3.16 -11.08 7.35
C ASP A 81 4.34 -10.10 7.26
N SER A 82 4.21 -8.88 7.73
CA SER A 82 5.10 -7.70 7.50
C SER A 82 6.58 -7.98 7.22
N GLY A 83 7.06 -9.17 7.56
CA GLY A 83 8.47 -9.56 7.46
C GLY A 83 9.37 -8.89 8.49
N LEU A 84 8.80 -8.08 9.38
CA LEU A 84 9.50 -7.27 10.37
C LEU A 84 9.68 -8.03 11.68
N THR A 85 10.76 -7.73 12.42
CA THR A 85 10.88 -8.11 13.83
C THR A 85 9.99 -7.23 14.71
N LYS A 86 9.73 -7.66 15.95
CA LYS A 86 8.92 -6.87 16.89
C LYS A 86 9.50 -5.48 17.19
N GLU A 87 10.83 -5.36 17.18
CA GLU A 87 11.54 -4.10 17.34
C GLU A 87 11.34 -3.19 16.13
N GLN A 88 11.54 -3.72 14.93
CA GLN A 88 11.33 -3.02 13.67
C GLN A 88 9.87 -2.58 13.52
N GLU A 89 8.93 -3.43 13.96
CA GLU A 89 7.51 -3.09 13.98
C GLU A 89 7.22 -1.84 14.81
N LYS A 90 7.82 -1.73 16.01
CA LYS A 90 7.67 -0.56 16.87
C LYS A 90 8.21 0.71 16.21
N GLU A 91 9.38 0.65 15.58
CA GLU A 91 9.99 1.79 14.90
C GLU A 91 9.10 2.29 13.74
N VAL A 92 8.59 1.38 12.94
CA VAL A 92 7.66 1.71 11.83
C VAL A 92 6.37 2.30 12.37
N ASP A 93 5.80 1.73 13.44
CA ASP A 93 4.57 2.24 14.07
C ASP A 93 4.75 3.63 14.68
N GLU A 94 5.89 3.93 15.28
CA GLU A 94 6.19 5.27 15.79
C GLU A 94 6.23 6.31 14.66
N VAL A 95 6.84 5.95 13.53
CA VAL A 95 6.87 6.83 12.35
C VAL A 95 5.47 7.01 11.76
N LYS A 96 4.68 5.92 11.67
CA LYS A 96 3.28 5.99 11.21
C LYS A 96 2.40 6.82 12.14
N LYS A 97 2.57 6.72 13.45
CA LYS A 97 1.84 7.54 14.44
C LYS A 97 2.15 9.03 14.35
N ARG A 98 3.35 9.41 13.92
CA ARG A 98 3.73 10.81 13.68
C ARG A 98 3.04 11.42 12.45
N ARG A 99 2.56 10.60 11.51
CA ARG A 99 1.71 11.09 10.42
C ARG A 99 0.33 11.45 10.97
N SER A 100 -0.14 12.67 10.68
CA SER A 100 -1.49 13.10 11.07
C SER A 100 -2.53 12.10 10.54
N ARG A 101 -3.63 11.90 11.31
CA ARG A 101 -4.80 11.13 10.85
C ARG A 101 -5.32 11.72 9.54
N PHE A 102 -5.88 10.89 8.70
CA PHE A 102 -6.54 11.35 7.49
C PHE A 102 -7.92 11.91 7.85
N HIS A 103 -8.10 13.20 7.60
CA HIS A 103 -9.36 13.89 7.83
C HIS A 103 -10.03 14.19 6.49
N PHE A 104 -11.14 13.55 6.20
CA PHE A 104 -11.81 13.61 4.90
C PHE A 104 -12.10 15.02 4.42
N ALA A 105 -12.61 15.89 5.31
CA ALA A 105 -12.90 17.28 4.98
C ALA A 105 -11.68 18.08 4.51
N GLN A 106 -10.50 17.80 5.07
CA GLN A 106 -9.24 18.44 4.67
C GLN A 106 -8.88 18.14 3.21
N TYR A 107 -9.31 16.99 2.71
CA TYR A 107 -9.03 16.54 1.34
C TYR A 107 -10.25 16.64 0.41
N GLY A 108 -11.22 17.49 0.78
CA GLY A 108 -12.38 17.76 -0.05
C GLY A 108 -13.36 16.60 -0.18
N ILE A 109 -13.40 15.70 0.81
CA ILE A 109 -14.30 14.54 0.82
C ILE A 109 -15.37 14.79 1.88
N PRO A 110 -16.64 15.01 1.47
CA PRO A 110 -17.73 15.29 2.41
C PRO A 110 -18.20 14.03 3.15
N VAL A 111 -18.86 14.23 4.29
CA VAL A 111 -19.67 13.18 4.92
C VAL A 111 -20.78 12.76 3.97
N GLY A 112 -21.06 11.46 3.87
CA GLY A 112 -21.96 10.86 2.88
C GLY A 112 -21.27 10.48 1.56
N ALA A 113 -20.00 10.85 1.35
CA ALA A 113 -19.26 10.45 0.17
C ALA A 113 -19.04 8.92 0.16
N THR A 114 -19.07 8.34 -1.05
CA THR A 114 -18.80 6.92 -1.26
C THR A 114 -17.33 6.72 -1.64
N LEU A 115 -16.67 5.81 -0.95
CA LEU A 115 -15.33 5.35 -1.24
C LEU A 115 -15.38 3.93 -1.78
N THR A 116 -14.48 3.58 -2.68
CA THR A 116 -14.34 2.23 -3.23
C THR A 116 -13.06 1.59 -2.69
N PHE A 117 -13.11 0.30 -2.37
CA PHE A 117 -11.92 -0.45 -1.97
C PHE A 117 -11.12 -0.85 -3.22
N THR A 118 -9.85 -0.46 -3.30
CA THR A 118 -9.03 -0.61 -4.52
C THR A 118 -8.83 -2.06 -4.97
N ARG A 119 -8.94 -3.03 -4.07
CA ARG A 119 -8.75 -4.47 -4.40
C ARG A 119 -10.03 -5.22 -4.75
N ASP A 120 -11.18 -4.62 -4.48
CA ASP A 120 -12.50 -5.16 -4.84
C ASP A 120 -13.49 -4.01 -4.97
N SER A 121 -13.82 -3.64 -6.20
CA SER A 121 -14.75 -2.54 -6.50
C SER A 121 -16.20 -2.79 -6.04
N ASN A 122 -16.55 -4.01 -5.67
CA ASN A 122 -17.85 -4.31 -5.07
C ASN A 122 -17.91 -3.87 -3.59
N ILE A 123 -16.77 -3.66 -2.95
CA ILE A 123 -16.70 -3.18 -1.58
C ILE A 123 -16.70 -1.65 -1.59
N VAL A 124 -17.81 -1.08 -1.16
CA VAL A 124 -18.00 0.35 -1.05
C VAL A 124 -18.19 0.75 0.42
N ALA A 125 -17.68 1.92 0.77
CA ALA A 125 -17.77 2.49 2.10
C ALA A 125 -18.35 3.91 2.03
N GLU A 126 -19.18 4.27 3.01
CA GLU A 126 -19.71 5.63 3.17
C GLU A 126 -18.89 6.38 4.22
N VAL A 127 -18.51 7.61 3.94
CA VAL A 127 -17.90 8.51 4.93
C VAL A 127 -18.96 8.98 5.91
N VAL A 128 -18.86 8.59 7.18
CA VAL A 128 -19.87 8.92 8.22
C VAL A 128 -19.38 9.97 9.21
N GLU A 129 -18.07 10.06 9.44
CA GLU A 129 -17.42 11.07 10.25
C GLU A 129 -16.14 11.55 9.55
N ASN A 130 -15.50 12.60 10.05
CA ASN A 130 -14.31 13.17 9.42
C ASN A 130 -13.10 12.21 9.36
N ASP A 131 -13.09 11.14 10.12
CA ASP A 131 -12.02 10.12 10.15
C ASP A 131 -12.53 8.67 10.13
N LYS A 132 -13.85 8.49 9.89
CA LYS A 132 -14.48 7.16 9.88
C LYS A 132 -15.35 6.93 8.67
N ILE A 133 -15.38 5.66 8.28
CA ILE A 133 -16.21 5.14 7.20
C ILE A 133 -17.10 4.01 7.70
N LYS A 134 -18.18 3.76 6.97
CA LYS A 134 -19.13 2.67 7.22
C LYS A 134 -19.11 1.69 6.06
N ILE A 135 -19.00 0.40 6.38
CA ILE A 135 -19.18 -0.72 5.45
C ILE A 135 -20.23 -1.66 6.04
N GLY A 136 -21.35 -1.82 5.34
CA GLY A 136 -22.51 -2.52 5.92
C GLY A 136 -23.00 -1.80 7.19
N ASP A 137 -23.09 -2.53 8.31
CA ASP A 137 -23.50 -1.96 9.61
C ASP A 137 -22.34 -1.55 10.52
N LYS A 138 -21.10 -1.79 10.09
CA LYS A 138 -19.90 -1.47 10.87
C LYS A 138 -19.37 -0.08 10.55
N VAL A 139 -18.92 0.65 11.58
CA VAL A 139 -18.23 1.94 11.46
C VAL A 139 -16.81 1.81 12.02
N ASN A 140 -15.81 2.20 11.24
CA ASN A 140 -14.41 2.12 11.66
C ASN A 140 -13.52 3.09 10.87
N SER A 141 -12.21 3.12 11.19
CA SER A 141 -11.21 3.86 10.41
C SER A 141 -10.87 3.15 9.09
N LEU A 142 -10.31 3.89 8.12
CA LEU A 142 -9.77 3.33 6.88
C LEU A 142 -8.78 2.19 7.14
N SER A 143 -7.84 2.38 8.08
CA SER A 143 -6.80 1.39 8.39
C SER A 143 -7.36 0.12 9.01
N SER A 144 -8.36 0.25 9.88
CA SER A 144 -9.00 -0.88 10.52
C SER A 144 -9.80 -1.73 9.53
N PHE A 145 -10.56 -1.10 8.63
CA PHE A 145 -11.25 -1.83 7.57
C PHE A 145 -10.28 -2.44 6.57
N ALA A 146 -9.24 -1.71 6.16
CA ALA A 146 -8.22 -2.29 5.28
C ALA A 146 -7.57 -3.54 5.89
N ARG A 147 -7.27 -3.53 7.21
CA ARG A 147 -6.77 -4.70 7.93
C ARG A 147 -7.76 -5.87 7.86
N GLU A 148 -9.04 -5.62 8.15
CA GLU A 148 -10.09 -6.66 8.14
C GLU A 148 -10.26 -7.26 6.75
N LEU A 149 -10.39 -6.41 5.71
CA LEU A 149 -10.61 -6.82 4.32
C LEU A 149 -9.42 -7.57 3.72
N LEU A 150 -8.19 -7.19 4.10
CA LEU A 150 -6.96 -7.83 3.62
C LEU A 150 -6.58 -9.08 4.44
N GLY A 151 -7.19 -9.28 5.61
CA GLY A 151 -6.81 -10.35 6.53
C GLY A 151 -5.42 -10.14 7.15
N TYR A 152 -5.00 -8.89 7.33
CA TYR A 152 -3.70 -8.57 7.91
C TYR A 152 -3.73 -8.59 9.43
N GLN A 153 -2.60 -8.99 10.04
CA GLN A 153 -2.46 -8.97 11.50
C GLN A 153 -2.36 -7.54 12.05
N ARG A 154 -1.81 -6.62 11.25
CA ARG A 154 -1.59 -5.21 11.63
C ARG A 154 -2.35 -4.26 10.73
N GLU A 155 -2.66 -3.09 11.26
CA GLU A 155 -3.30 -2.03 10.49
C GLU A 155 -2.34 -1.47 9.42
N PRO A 156 -2.68 -1.59 8.13
CA PRO A 156 -1.92 -0.95 7.06
C PRO A 156 -2.24 0.55 7.02
N GLN A 157 -1.57 1.29 6.16
CA GLN A 157 -1.93 2.67 5.85
C GLN A 157 -3.23 2.66 5.01
N GLY A 158 -4.38 2.85 5.65
CA GLY A 158 -5.71 2.70 5.03
C GLY A 158 -5.93 3.56 3.79
N THR A 159 -5.32 4.75 3.71
CA THR A 159 -5.42 5.65 2.54
C THR A 159 -4.88 5.04 1.23
N LEU A 160 -4.07 3.99 1.31
CA LEU A 160 -3.56 3.27 0.13
C LEU A 160 -4.60 2.32 -0.50
N TYR A 161 -5.66 1.98 0.24
CA TYR A 161 -6.59 0.92 -0.13
C TYR A 161 -8.01 1.41 -0.42
N PHE A 162 -8.24 2.71 -0.35
CA PHE A 162 -9.53 3.31 -0.70
C PHE A 162 -9.33 4.46 -1.69
N GLU A 163 -10.29 4.61 -2.58
CA GLU A 163 -10.34 5.66 -3.59
C GLU A 163 -11.63 6.46 -3.50
N PHE A 164 -11.57 7.70 -3.93
CA PHE A 164 -12.70 8.63 -4.09
C PHE A 164 -12.59 9.29 -5.46
N GLU A 165 -13.65 9.22 -6.29
CA GLU A 165 -13.65 9.76 -7.65
C GLU A 165 -12.46 9.23 -8.50
N ASP A 166 -12.22 7.91 -8.46
CA ASP A 166 -11.15 7.21 -9.16
C ASP A 166 -9.72 7.65 -8.74
N GLU A 167 -9.58 8.40 -7.64
CA GLU A 167 -8.30 8.82 -7.08
C GLU A 167 -8.05 8.11 -5.73
N ILE A 168 -6.91 7.42 -5.60
CA ILE A 168 -6.52 6.80 -4.33
C ILE A 168 -6.29 7.89 -3.27
N LEU A 169 -6.81 7.69 -2.06
CA LEU A 169 -6.79 8.70 -1.01
C LEU A 169 -5.37 9.15 -0.62
N ASP A 170 -4.37 8.26 -0.72
CA ASP A 170 -2.97 8.64 -0.45
C ASP A 170 -2.40 9.56 -1.54
N ASP A 171 -2.78 9.35 -2.80
CA ASP A 171 -2.37 10.22 -3.90
C ASP A 171 -3.07 11.58 -3.81
N ARG A 172 -4.37 11.60 -3.48
CA ARG A 172 -5.12 12.82 -3.20
C ARG A 172 -4.48 13.62 -2.07
N ARG A 173 -4.10 12.94 -0.98
CA ARG A 173 -3.36 13.53 0.13
C ARG A 173 -2.06 14.17 -0.33
N ARG A 174 -1.22 13.44 -1.07
CA ARG A 174 0.06 13.94 -1.58
C ARG A 174 -0.13 15.16 -2.46
N ARG A 175 -1.10 15.12 -3.37
CA ARG A 175 -1.43 16.22 -4.27
C ARG A 175 -1.85 17.48 -3.51
N MET A 176 -2.68 17.33 -2.46
CA MET A 176 -3.21 18.47 -1.70
C MET A 176 -2.23 19.00 -0.65
N ASP A 177 -1.40 18.15 -0.07
CA ASP A 177 -0.37 18.56 0.91
C ASP A 177 0.87 19.20 0.22
N GLY A 178 0.88 19.33 -1.12
CA GLY A 178 1.99 19.93 -1.88
C GLY A 178 3.21 19.03 -2.00
N GLY A 179 3.03 17.73 -1.88
CA GLY A 179 4.09 16.73 -2.07
C GLY A 179 4.36 16.50 -3.55
N GLU A 180 5.48 17.03 -4.05
CA GLU A 180 6.11 16.58 -5.30
C GLU A 180 6.60 15.12 -5.21
#